data_5898eccc5363414ce93c308197feaa73
#
_entry.id   5898eccc5363414ce93c308197feaa73
#
_cell.length_a   1.000
_cell.length_b   1.000
_cell.length_c   1.000
_cell.angle_alpha   90.00
_cell.angle_beta   90.00
_cell.angle_gamma   90.00
#
_symmetry.space_group_name_H-M   'P 1'
#
loop_
_entity.id
_entity.type
_entity.pdbx_description
1 polymer ?
#
loop_
_entity_poly.entity_id
_entity_poly.type
_entity_poly.pdbx_seq_one_letter_code
_entity_poly.pdbx_strand_id
1 'polypeptide(L)'
;FEKIREEGISRVKVFDSKESQKQFNFNLFNQISSGNVKELYLISGGPAKSIHPEQKEKENLTSQIFMERLLKELKKQKSSKKIDYKGIWNEKFKGSNLLELFSGLGEDRFLKELPTLATTVIFGEYVAYLFTMNGIPQVIEIQNKLIAKENKAYFSYLWGLAKK
;
A
#
# COMPACT_ATOMS: atom_id res chain seq x y z
N PHE A 1 -24.40 -12.02 -22.30
CA PHE A 1 -24.90 -11.61 -20.96
C PHE A 1 -24.22 -12.37 -19.81
N GLU A 2 -23.94 -13.65 -19.94
CA GLU A 2 -23.23 -14.44 -18.91
C GLU A 2 -21.74 -14.06 -18.79
N LYS A 3 -21.02 -13.79 -19.88
CA LYS A 3 -19.62 -13.35 -19.87
C LYS A 3 -19.40 -12.03 -19.12
N ILE A 4 -20.35 -11.11 -19.16
CA ILE A 4 -20.26 -9.83 -18.44
C ILE A 4 -20.45 -10.03 -16.92
N ARG A 5 -21.18 -11.05 -16.49
CA ARG A 5 -21.38 -11.36 -15.06
C ARG A 5 -20.15 -11.94 -14.38
N GLU A 6 -19.34 -12.76 -15.08
CA GLU A 6 -18.12 -13.34 -14.49
C GLU A 6 -16.96 -12.33 -14.38
N GLU A 7 -16.87 -11.34 -15.28
CA GLU A 7 -15.86 -10.28 -15.22
C GLU A 7 -16.18 -9.16 -14.20
N GLY A 8 -17.41 -9.10 -13.69
CA GLY A 8 -17.94 -7.98 -12.89
C GLY A 8 -18.12 -8.23 -11.41
N ILE A 9 -17.71 -9.37 -10.85
CA ILE A 9 -17.87 -9.61 -9.40
C ILE A 9 -16.79 -8.86 -8.63
N SER A 10 -17.17 -7.70 -8.08
CA SER A 10 -16.33 -7.00 -7.12
C SER A 10 -16.48 -7.64 -5.75
N ARG A 11 -15.37 -7.92 -5.10
CA ARG A 11 -15.33 -8.30 -3.68
C ARG A 11 -14.74 -7.14 -2.91
N VAL A 12 -15.44 -6.71 -1.88
CA VAL A 12 -14.99 -5.64 -0.98
C VAL A 12 -14.81 -6.23 0.40
N LYS A 13 -13.65 -5.97 1.00
CA LYS A 13 -13.35 -6.29 2.40
C LYS A 13 -12.99 -5.01 3.13
N VAL A 14 -13.49 -4.88 4.33
CA VAL A 14 -13.16 -3.79 5.24
C VAL A 14 -12.42 -4.35 6.45
N PHE A 15 -11.29 -3.73 6.77
CA PHE A 15 -10.48 -4.03 7.93
C PHE A 15 -10.47 -2.75 8.78
N ASP A 16 -11.17 -2.79 9.91
CA ASP A 16 -11.52 -1.63 10.73
C ASP A 16 -10.91 -1.63 12.13
N SER A 17 -9.88 -2.43 12.33
CA SER A 17 -9.14 -2.53 13.59
C SER A 17 -7.65 -2.71 13.33
N LYS A 18 -6.83 -2.54 14.37
CA LYS A 18 -5.37 -2.80 14.30
C LYS A 18 -5.06 -4.26 13.95
N GLU A 19 -5.81 -5.19 14.53
CA GLU A 19 -5.66 -6.61 14.28
C GLU A 19 -6.04 -6.94 12.85
N SER A 20 -7.15 -6.41 12.35
CA SER A 20 -7.58 -6.63 10.97
C SER A 20 -6.63 -5.97 9.98
N GLN A 21 -6.01 -4.81 10.29
CA GLN A 21 -4.97 -4.23 9.46
C GLN A 21 -3.72 -5.13 9.37
N LYS A 22 -3.30 -5.73 10.49
CA LYS A 22 -2.21 -6.72 10.47
C LYS A 22 -2.56 -7.92 9.59
N GLN A 23 -3.83 -8.37 9.65
CA GLN A 23 -4.32 -9.45 8.80
C GLN A 23 -4.26 -9.06 7.31
N PHE A 24 -4.64 -7.83 6.95
CA PHE A 24 -4.49 -7.32 5.59
C PHE A 24 -3.03 -7.36 5.14
N ASN A 25 -2.11 -6.82 5.94
CA ASN A 25 -0.68 -6.80 5.62
C ASN A 25 -0.12 -8.22 5.45
N PHE A 26 -0.53 -9.15 6.32
CA PHE A 26 -0.10 -10.54 6.23
C PHE A 26 -0.64 -11.23 4.97
N ASN A 27 -1.90 -10.98 4.60
CA ASN A 27 -2.50 -11.51 3.38
C ASN A 27 -1.78 -10.98 2.13
N LEU A 28 -1.50 -9.67 2.08
CA LEU A 28 -0.74 -9.06 1.00
C LEU A 28 0.65 -9.67 0.88
N PHE A 29 1.36 -9.82 2.00
CA PHE A 29 2.66 -10.48 2.03
C PHE A 29 2.59 -11.91 1.48
N ASN A 30 1.61 -12.70 1.91
CA ASN A 30 1.47 -14.09 1.44
C ASN A 30 1.18 -14.16 -0.05
N GLN A 31 0.37 -13.26 -0.60
CA GLN A 31 0.09 -13.22 -2.04
C GLN A 31 1.34 -12.88 -2.86
N ILE A 32 2.16 -11.96 -2.38
CA ILE A 32 3.43 -11.62 -3.03
C ILE A 32 4.41 -12.79 -2.90
N SER A 33 4.54 -13.36 -1.71
CA SER A 33 5.47 -14.46 -1.41
C SER A 33 5.16 -15.73 -2.18
N SER A 34 3.90 -16.04 -2.38
CA SER A 34 3.45 -17.18 -3.20
C SER A 34 3.65 -16.97 -4.71
N GLY A 35 3.96 -15.74 -5.14
CA GLY A 35 4.10 -15.38 -6.55
C GLY A 35 2.77 -15.15 -7.27
N ASN A 36 1.64 -15.14 -6.54
CA ASN A 36 0.33 -14.80 -7.08
C ASN A 36 0.26 -13.33 -7.52
N VAL A 37 1.00 -12.46 -6.82
CA VAL A 37 1.12 -11.04 -7.11
C VAL A 37 2.59 -10.73 -7.40
N LYS A 38 2.86 -10.10 -8.55
CA LYS A 38 4.20 -9.72 -9.00
C LYS A 38 4.42 -8.21 -9.04
N GLU A 39 3.37 -7.43 -8.84
CA GLU A 39 3.37 -5.97 -8.90
C GLU A 39 2.86 -5.42 -7.58
N LEU A 40 3.55 -4.41 -7.07
CA LEU A 40 3.15 -3.68 -5.87
C LEU A 40 3.39 -2.19 -6.11
N TYR A 41 2.32 -1.43 -6.34
CA TYR A 41 2.37 0.01 -6.53
C TYR A 41 1.72 0.73 -5.38
N LEU A 42 2.37 1.78 -4.92
CA LEU A 42 1.97 2.54 -3.74
C LEU A 42 1.88 4.04 -4.06
N ILE A 43 0.79 4.68 -3.63
CA ILE A 43 0.62 6.13 -3.65
C ILE A 43 0.38 6.58 -2.22
N SER A 44 1.29 7.35 -1.62
CA SER A 44 1.16 7.80 -0.23
C SER A 44 1.26 9.30 -0.09
N GLY A 45 0.13 9.92 0.21
CA GLY A 45 0.03 11.36 0.51
C GLY A 45 0.39 11.71 1.96
N GLY A 46 0.37 10.73 2.82
CA GLY A 46 0.73 10.82 4.23
C GLY A 46 -0.44 10.85 5.19
N PRO A 47 -0.17 10.62 6.48
CA PRO A 47 -1.20 10.60 7.51
C PRO A 47 -1.84 11.98 7.68
N ALA A 48 -3.12 11.98 7.97
CA ALA A 48 -3.80 13.18 8.47
C ALA A 48 -3.10 13.69 9.74
N LYS A 49 -2.98 15.00 9.87
CA LYS A 49 -2.27 15.68 10.97
C LYS A 49 -2.93 15.54 12.37
N SER A 50 -3.72 14.55 12.65
CA SER A 50 -4.46 14.48 13.89
C SER A 50 -4.27 13.18 14.65
N ILE A 51 -3.13 13.04 15.32
CA ILE A 51 -2.99 12.04 16.38
C ILE A 51 -2.22 12.69 17.53
N HIS A 52 -2.75 12.59 18.76
CA HIS A 52 -2.08 13.05 19.98
C HIS A 52 -0.67 12.44 20.09
N PRO A 53 0.36 13.25 20.41
CA PRO A 53 1.75 12.80 20.38
C PRO A 53 2.05 11.59 21.27
N GLU A 54 1.40 11.51 22.43
CA GLU A 54 1.67 10.47 23.44
C GLU A 54 1.11 9.08 23.09
N GLN A 55 0.03 9.02 22.31
CA GLN A 55 -0.50 7.75 21.80
C GLN A 55 0.26 7.25 20.57
N LYS A 56 0.93 8.15 19.86
CA LYS A 56 1.69 7.87 18.65
C LYS A 56 2.86 6.91 18.87
N GLU A 57 3.60 7.03 19.98
CA GLU A 57 4.85 6.28 20.12
C GLU A 57 4.65 4.79 20.36
N LYS A 58 3.73 4.39 21.23
CA LYS A 58 3.52 2.96 21.53
C LYS A 58 2.77 2.20 20.41
N GLU A 59 1.81 2.86 19.76
CA GLU A 59 0.98 2.25 18.73
C GLU A 59 1.70 2.13 17.39
N ASN A 60 2.50 3.14 17.04
CA ASN A 60 3.36 3.13 15.86
C ASN A 60 4.46 2.07 15.96
N LEU A 61 5.03 1.85 17.13
CA LEU A 61 6.14 0.92 17.32
C LEU A 61 5.75 -0.52 16.95
N THR A 62 4.60 -1.00 17.41
CA THR A 62 4.16 -2.38 17.13
C THR A 62 3.81 -2.59 15.66
N SER A 63 3.11 -1.64 15.05
CA SER A 63 2.77 -1.69 13.62
C SER A 63 4.03 -1.53 12.75
N GLN A 64 4.95 -0.67 13.15
CA GLN A 64 6.23 -0.48 12.48
C GLN A 64 7.07 -1.76 12.53
N ILE A 65 7.26 -2.39 13.68
CA ILE A 65 8.01 -3.64 13.82
C ILE A 65 7.40 -4.74 12.94
N PHE A 66 6.07 -4.83 12.88
CA PHE A 66 5.40 -5.81 12.03
C PHE A 66 5.69 -5.55 10.55
N MET A 67 5.57 -4.29 10.10
CA MET A 67 5.88 -3.89 8.73
C MET A 67 7.36 -4.12 8.39
N GLU A 68 8.28 -3.79 9.28
CA GLU A 68 9.71 -4.04 9.11
C GLU A 68 10.00 -5.52 8.85
N ARG A 69 9.39 -6.41 9.61
CA ARG A 69 9.54 -7.86 9.43
C ARG A 69 9.02 -8.31 8.07
N LEU A 70 7.82 -7.88 7.69
CA LEU A 70 7.24 -8.22 6.39
C LEU A 70 8.10 -7.73 5.22
N LEU A 71 8.54 -6.48 5.27
CA LEU A 71 9.37 -5.87 4.23
C LEU A 71 10.75 -6.51 4.16
N LYS A 72 11.33 -6.89 5.30
CA LYS A 72 12.60 -7.63 5.34
C LYS A 72 12.48 -9.00 4.67
N GLU A 73 11.39 -9.72 4.89
CA GLU A 73 11.14 -11.00 4.21
C GLU A 73 10.90 -10.79 2.70
N LEU A 74 10.16 -9.77 2.30
CA LEU A 74 9.98 -9.40 0.88
C LEU A 74 11.32 -9.08 0.20
N LYS A 75 12.20 -8.35 0.86
CA LYS A 75 13.55 -8.03 0.35
C LYS A 75 14.40 -9.28 0.16
N LYS A 76 14.34 -10.25 1.08
CA LYS A 76 15.03 -11.54 0.93
C LYS A 76 14.50 -12.33 -0.28
N GLN A 77 13.19 -12.28 -0.51
CA GLN A 77 12.55 -13.03 -1.60
C GLN A 77 12.72 -12.34 -2.95
N LYS A 78 13.00 -11.02 -2.99
CA LYS A 78 13.22 -10.26 -4.22
C LYS A 78 14.33 -10.85 -5.10
N SER A 79 15.36 -11.41 -4.50
CA SER A 79 16.46 -12.06 -5.24
C SER A 79 16.01 -13.31 -6.01
N SER A 80 14.95 -13.98 -5.55
CA SER A 80 14.39 -15.19 -6.17
C SER A 80 13.11 -14.95 -6.98
N LYS A 81 12.37 -13.89 -6.67
CA LYS A 81 11.09 -13.54 -7.31
C LYS A 81 11.11 -12.05 -7.68
N LYS A 82 11.05 -11.75 -8.97
CA LYS A 82 10.99 -10.37 -9.48
C LYS A 82 9.68 -9.70 -9.07
N ILE A 83 9.68 -8.95 -7.98
CA ILE A 83 8.58 -8.07 -7.58
C ILE A 83 8.83 -6.71 -8.22
N ASP A 84 7.91 -6.25 -9.04
CA ASP A 84 7.90 -4.87 -9.57
C ASP A 84 7.27 -3.96 -8.52
N TYR A 85 8.11 -3.35 -7.67
CA TYR A 85 7.69 -2.34 -6.71
C TYR A 85 7.95 -0.95 -7.24
N LYS A 86 6.94 -0.06 -7.12
CA LYS A 86 7.04 1.37 -7.39
C LYS A 86 6.24 2.15 -6.35
N GLY A 87 6.88 3.13 -5.73
CA GLY A 87 6.25 4.03 -4.74
C GLY A 87 6.19 5.48 -5.21
N ILE A 88 5.03 6.12 -5.10
CA ILE A 88 4.85 7.56 -5.24
C ILE A 88 4.55 8.14 -3.87
N TRP A 89 5.40 9.05 -3.42
CA TRP A 89 5.34 9.62 -2.09
C TRP A 89 5.20 11.14 -2.16
N ASN A 90 4.52 11.72 -1.17
CA ASN A 90 4.63 13.15 -0.95
C ASN A 90 6.07 13.50 -0.53
N GLU A 91 6.62 14.60 -1.03
CA GLU A 91 8.01 15.00 -0.73
C GLU A 91 8.32 15.13 0.76
N LYS A 92 7.32 15.39 1.61
CA LYS A 92 7.48 15.45 3.07
C LYS A 92 7.97 14.13 3.70
N PHE A 93 7.89 13.01 2.97
CA PHE A 93 8.42 11.73 3.45
C PHE A 93 9.90 11.51 3.17
N LYS A 94 10.55 12.40 2.40
CA LYS A 94 12.00 12.30 2.16
C LYS A 94 12.76 12.30 3.49
N GLY A 95 13.60 11.29 3.70
CA GLY A 95 14.37 11.10 4.93
C GLY A 95 13.56 10.57 6.12
N SER A 96 12.32 10.13 5.92
CA SER A 96 11.53 9.52 6.99
C SER A 96 11.88 8.05 7.19
N ASN A 97 11.77 7.57 8.43
CA ASN A 97 11.95 6.15 8.75
C ASN A 97 10.98 5.25 7.98
N LEU A 98 9.77 5.76 7.68
CA LEU A 98 8.78 5.01 6.89
C LEU A 98 9.30 4.73 5.48
N LEU A 99 9.88 5.73 4.81
CA LEU A 99 10.44 5.57 3.47
C LEU A 99 11.63 4.61 3.48
N GLU A 100 12.48 4.67 4.52
CA GLU A 100 13.62 3.74 4.67
C GLU A 100 13.18 2.28 4.72
N LEU A 101 12.02 1.97 5.29
CA LEU A 101 11.50 0.60 5.32
C LEU A 101 11.29 0.02 3.92
N PHE A 102 10.88 0.85 2.96
CA PHE A 102 10.66 0.45 1.57
C PHE A 102 11.93 0.47 0.72
N SER A 103 13.02 1.07 1.22
CA SER A 103 14.31 1.13 0.53
C SER A 103 14.78 -0.27 0.10
N GLY A 104 15.21 -0.39 -1.16
CA GLY A 104 15.68 -1.65 -1.74
C GLY A 104 14.58 -2.57 -2.28
N LEU A 105 13.30 -2.24 -2.14
CA LEU A 105 12.23 -2.99 -2.82
C LEU A 105 12.14 -2.67 -4.31
N GLY A 106 12.32 -1.42 -4.69
CA GLY A 106 12.25 -0.96 -6.08
C GLY A 106 12.54 0.52 -6.20
N GLU A 107 11.76 1.23 -6.97
CA GLU A 107 11.93 2.65 -7.24
C GLU A 107 10.87 3.49 -6.52
N ASP A 108 11.31 4.54 -5.86
CA ASP A 108 10.47 5.55 -5.26
C ASP A 108 10.60 6.87 -6.01
N ARG A 109 9.48 7.56 -6.19
CA ARG A 109 9.40 8.92 -6.75
C ARG A 109 8.56 9.82 -5.85
N PHE A 110 8.73 11.12 -6.03
CA PHE A 110 8.15 12.12 -5.16
C PHE A 110 7.31 13.13 -5.93
N LEU A 111 6.19 13.51 -5.33
CA LEU A 111 5.37 14.65 -5.74
C LEU A 111 5.35 15.68 -4.63
N LYS A 112 5.50 16.94 -4.99
CA LYS A 112 5.47 18.08 -4.05
C LYS A 112 4.11 18.15 -3.34
N GLU A 113 3.04 17.98 -4.11
CA GLU A 113 1.68 17.96 -3.61
C GLU A 113 1.01 16.67 -4.03
N LEU A 114 0.54 15.93 -3.06
CA LEU A 114 -0.26 14.73 -3.26
C LEU A 114 -1.49 14.86 -2.36
N PRO A 115 -2.62 15.34 -2.92
CA PRO A 115 -3.82 15.72 -2.14
C PRO A 115 -4.63 14.48 -1.75
N THR A 116 -4.00 13.53 -1.09
CA THR A 116 -4.66 12.35 -0.54
C THR A 116 -4.21 12.13 0.90
N LEU A 117 -5.14 11.78 1.76
CA LEU A 117 -4.88 11.36 3.14
C LEU A 117 -4.74 9.84 3.25
N ALA A 118 -5.23 9.12 2.25
CA ALA A 118 -5.12 7.67 2.19
C ALA A 118 -3.84 7.24 1.47
N THR A 119 -3.32 6.10 1.86
CA THR A 119 -2.34 5.36 1.06
C THR A 119 -3.10 4.40 0.16
N THR A 120 -2.89 4.49 -1.14
CA THR A 120 -3.43 3.55 -2.12
C THR A 120 -2.38 2.49 -2.43
N VAL A 121 -2.75 1.23 -2.31
CA VAL A 121 -1.90 0.07 -2.65
C VAL A 121 -2.57 -0.70 -3.77
N ILE A 122 -1.84 -0.91 -4.87
CA ILE A 122 -2.34 -1.64 -6.04
C ILE A 122 -1.48 -2.89 -6.20
N PHE A 123 -2.11 -4.06 -6.21
CA PHE A 123 -1.42 -5.34 -6.30
C PHE A 123 -2.27 -6.37 -7.05
N GLY A 124 -1.76 -6.84 -8.19
CA GLY A 124 -2.51 -7.76 -9.04
C GLY A 124 -3.84 -7.18 -9.50
N GLU A 125 -4.94 -7.83 -9.13
CA GLU A 125 -6.32 -7.39 -9.38
C GLU A 125 -6.98 -6.68 -8.18
N TYR A 126 -6.17 -6.28 -7.20
CA TYR A 126 -6.63 -5.64 -5.96
C TYR A 126 -6.22 -4.18 -5.90
N VAL A 127 -7.07 -3.39 -5.28
CA VAL A 127 -6.78 -2.03 -4.83
C VAL A 127 -7.17 -1.91 -3.37
N ALA A 128 -6.27 -1.42 -2.54
CA ALA A 128 -6.54 -1.16 -1.13
C ALA A 128 -6.30 0.31 -0.79
N TYR A 129 -7.22 0.88 -0.04
CA TYR A 129 -7.12 2.22 0.52
C TYR A 129 -6.90 2.12 2.02
N LEU A 130 -5.74 2.61 2.48
CA LEU A 130 -5.34 2.61 3.89
C LEU A 130 -5.43 4.03 4.42
N PHE A 131 -6.19 4.24 5.48
CA PHE A 131 -6.36 5.54 6.12
C PHE A 131 -6.62 5.36 7.62
N THR A 132 -6.60 6.45 8.35
CA THR A 132 -6.90 6.46 9.79
C THR A 132 -8.13 7.32 10.03
N MET A 133 -9.12 6.78 10.72
CA MET A 133 -10.33 7.47 11.11
C MET A 133 -10.47 7.39 12.64
N ASN A 134 -10.54 8.54 13.30
CA ASN A 134 -10.61 8.64 14.76
C ASN A 134 -9.49 7.86 15.50
N GLY A 135 -8.27 7.87 14.95
CA GLY A 135 -7.13 7.13 15.52
C GLY A 135 -7.13 5.62 15.24
N ILE A 136 -8.14 5.11 14.57
CA ILE A 136 -8.26 3.69 14.21
C ILE A 136 -7.86 3.49 12.75
N PRO A 137 -6.89 2.61 12.45
CA PRO A 137 -6.53 2.30 11.08
C PRO A 137 -7.67 1.56 10.39
N GLN A 138 -7.92 1.96 9.15
CA GLN A 138 -8.94 1.40 8.29
C GLN A 138 -8.30 0.95 6.99
N VAL A 139 -8.72 -0.18 6.46
CA VAL A 139 -8.38 -0.61 5.11
C VAL A 139 -9.64 -1.01 4.37
N ILE A 140 -9.82 -0.51 3.17
CA ILE A 140 -10.84 -0.95 2.23
C ILE A 140 -10.11 -1.63 1.06
N GLU A 141 -10.26 -2.94 0.94
CA GLU A 141 -9.70 -3.74 -0.15
C GLU A 141 -10.79 -4.08 -1.17
N ILE A 142 -10.52 -3.80 -2.42
CA ILE A 142 -11.40 -4.09 -3.54
C ILE A 142 -10.69 -5.05 -4.49
N GLN A 143 -11.27 -6.23 -4.68
CA GLN A 143 -10.85 -7.18 -5.71
C GLN A 143 -11.71 -6.98 -6.95
N ASN A 144 -11.17 -6.35 -7.98
CA ASN A 144 -11.82 -6.14 -9.26
C ASN A 144 -10.78 -5.77 -10.32
N LYS A 145 -10.72 -6.54 -11.39
CA LYS A 145 -9.72 -6.34 -12.49
C LYS A 145 -9.83 -4.98 -13.16
N LEU A 146 -11.05 -4.50 -13.40
CA LEU A 146 -11.27 -3.20 -14.05
C LEU A 146 -10.82 -2.06 -13.14
N ILE A 147 -11.24 -2.07 -11.87
CA ILE A 147 -10.83 -1.07 -10.88
C ILE A 147 -9.31 -1.06 -10.70
N ALA A 148 -8.68 -2.23 -10.63
CA ALA A 148 -7.23 -2.32 -10.55
C ALA A 148 -6.54 -1.76 -11.80
N LYS A 149 -7.06 -2.05 -12.99
CA LYS A 149 -6.55 -1.51 -14.27
C LYS A 149 -6.64 0.02 -14.31
N GLU A 150 -7.78 0.59 -13.92
CA GLU A 150 -7.98 2.05 -13.88
C GLU A 150 -7.02 2.71 -12.87
N ASN A 151 -6.86 2.12 -11.70
CA ASN A 151 -5.90 2.63 -10.70
C ASN A 151 -4.45 2.51 -11.17
N LYS A 152 -4.08 1.46 -11.89
CA LYS A 152 -2.74 1.35 -12.53
C LYS A 152 -2.52 2.42 -13.59
N ALA A 153 -3.52 2.73 -14.40
CA ALA A 153 -3.46 3.81 -15.38
C ALA A 153 -3.26 5.17 -14.69
N TYR A 154 -4.00 5.44 -13.64
CA TYR A 154 -3.84 6.65 -12.82
C TYR A 154 -2.46 6.71 -12.15
N PHE A 155 -1.99 5.59 -11.58
CA PHE A 155 -0.63 5.49 -11.04
C PHE A 155 0.41 5.84 -12.10
N SER A 156 0.30 5.28 -13.31
CA SER A 156 1.25 5.53 -14.41
C SER A 156 1.29 6.99 -14.82
N TYR A 157 0.14 7.67 -14.82
CA TYR A 157 0.07 9.11 -15.06
C TYR A 157 0.83 9.90 -13.98
N LEU A 158 0.57 9.63 -12.71
CA LEU A 158 1.28 10.27 -11.59
C LEU A 158 2.79 9.95 -11.60
N TRP A 159 3.14 8.72 -11.96
CA TRP A 159 4.53 8.28 -12.08
C TRP A 159 5.33 9.10 -13.09
N GLY A 160 4.69 9.47 -14.20
CA GLY A 160 5.28 10.36 -15.21
C GLY A 160 5.52 11.79 -14.71
N LEU A 161 4.74 12.26 -13.75
CA LEU A 161 4.87 13.58 -13.13
C LEU A 161 5.84 13.59 -11.95
N ALA A 162 6.03 12.46 -11.29
CA ALA A 162 6.83 12.33 -10.07
C ALA A 162 8.34 12.32 -10.41
N LYS A 163 9.13 12.91 -9.50
CA LYS A 163 10.59 13.04 -9.62
C LYS A 163 11.30 12.09 -8.65
N LYS A 164 12.50 11.68 -9.00
CA LYS A 164 13.39 10.92 -8.11
C LYS A 164 13.84 11.73 -6.91
#